data_ace27f741353d708d972acffbbd72dc2
#
_entry.id   ace27f741353d708d972acffbbd72dc2
#
_cell.length_a   1.000
_cell.length_b   1.000
_cell.length_c   1.000
_cell.angle_alpha   90.00
_cell.angle_beta   90.00
_cell.angle_gamma   90.00
#
_symmetry.space_group_name_H-M   'P 1'
#
loop_
_entity.id
_entity.type
_entity.pdbx_description
1 polymer ?
#
loop_
_entity_poly.entity_id
_entity_poly.type
_entity_poly.pdbx_seq_one_letter_code
_entity_poly.pdbx_strand_id
1 'polypeptide(L)'
;VIGETAKINKGVSIFQGVTLGGKGFNNGDRHPKIQEGVSIFASSTILGNVTIGKNSVVAAGSLVLEDVENDSTVAGIPAKKIK
;
A
#
# COMPACT_ATOMS: atom_id res chain seq x y z
N VAL A 1 -4.74 2.11 -10.31
CA VAL A 1 -5.78 1.06 -10.32
C VAL A 1 -5.96 0.52 -8.91
N ILE A 2 -7.19 0.50 -8.46
CA ILE A 2 -7.52 0.05 -7.11
C ILE A 2 -8.44 -1.16 -7.20
N GLY A 3 -8.01 -2.28 -6.61
CA GLY A 3 -8.77 -3.51 -6.63
C GLY A 3 -10.08 -3.42 -5.83
N GLU A 4 -11.04 -4.23 -6.18
CA GLU A 4 -12.39 -4.19 -5.59
C GLU A 4 -12.44 -4.37 -4.09
N THR A 5 -11.58 -5.20 -3.53
CA THR A 5 -11.59 -5.46 -2.08
C THR A 5 -10.58 -4.61 -1.32
N ALA A 6 -9.91 -3.67 -1.99
CA ALA A 6 -9.01 -2.75 -1.30
C ALA A 6 -9.80 -1.84 -0.36
N LYS A 7 -9.27 -1.64 0.83
CA LYS A 7 -9.91 -0.80 1.85
C LYS A 7 -9.03 0.41 2.12
N ILE A 8 -9.60 1.58 1.96
CA ILE A 8 -8.87 2.85 2.09
C ILE A 8 -9.58 3.68 3.15
N ASN A 9 -8.89 3.92 4.26
CA ASN A 9 -9.43 4.71 5.36
C ASN A 9 -9.28 6.21 5.10
N LYS A 10 -9.83 7.01 6.00
CA LYS A 10 -9.83 8.47 5.84
C LYS A 10 -8.43 9.06 5.90
N GLY A 11 -8.27 10.22 5.30
CA GLY A 11 -7.00 10.95 5.35
C GLY A 11 -5.89 10.32 4.53
N VAL A 12 -6.19 9.33 3.69
CA VAL A 12 -5.21 8.71 2.82
C VAL A 12 -5.00 9.58 1.59
N SER A 13 -3.73 9.80 1.24
CA SER A 13 -3.35 10.50 0.00
C SER A 13 -2.76 9.51 -0.97
N ILE A 14 -3.36 9.41 -2.15
CA ILE A 14 -2.90 8.51 -3.19
C ILE A 14 -2.59 9.33 -4.43
N PHE A 15 -1.35 9.31 -4.86
CA PHE A 15 -0.90 10.05 -6.01
C PHE A 15 -1.13 9.27 -7.30
N GLN A 16 -0.83 9.87 -8.44
CA GLN A 16 -1.13 9.27 -9.74
C GLN A 16 -0.35 7.98 -10.00
N GLY A 17 -0.95 7.08 -10.77
CA GLY A 17 -0.28 5.85 -11.20
C GLY A 17 -0.11 4.79 -10.13
N VAL A 18 -0.75 4.96 -8.97
CA VAL A 18 -0.69 3.97 -7.89
C VAL A 18 -1.59 2.78 -8.21
N THR A 19 -1.11 1.58 -7.93
CA THR A 19 -1.88 0.35 -8.07
C THR A 19 -2.00 -0.35 -6.73
N LEU A 20 -3.23 -0.62 -6.32
CA LEU A 20 -3.54 -1.44 -5.16
C LEU A 20 -4.17 -2.73 -5.68
N GLY A 21 -3.37 -3.75 -5.85
CA GLY A 21 -3.78 -4.97 -6.55
C GLY A 21 -3.85 -6.20 -5.68
N GLY A 22 -4.60 -7.19 -6.16
CA GLY A 22 -4.65 -8.50 -5.54
C GLY A 22 -3.46 -9.35 -5.94
N LYS A 23 -3.20 -10.38 -5.13
CA LYS A 23 -2.12 -11.32 -5.39
C LYS A 23 -2.67 -12.74 -5.24
N GLY A 24 -2.40 -13.60 -6.22
CA GLY A 24 -2.84 -14.99 -6.19
C GLY A 24 -4.29 -15.18 -6.63
N PHE A 25 -4.78 -16.40 -6.44
CA PHE A 25 -6.10 -16.80 -6.90
C PHE A 25 -7.05 -17.20 -5.76
N ASN A 26 -6.73 -16.79 -4.55
CA ASN A 26 -7.54 -17.14 -3.38
C ASN A 26 -8.84 -16.32 -3.35
N ASN A 27 -9.86 -16.91 -2.77
CA ASN A 27 -11.10 -16.20 -2.49
C ASN A 27 -10.91 -15.33 -1.24
N GLY A 28 -11.73 -14.30 -1.12
CA GLY A 28 -11.72 -13.42 0.04
C GLY A 28 -10.82 -12.20 -0.14
N ASP A 29 -10.40 -11.62 0.98
CA ASP A 29 -9.60 -10.39 0.98
C ASP A 29 -8.19 -10.65 0.48
N ARG A 30 -7.93 -10.22 -0.73
CA ARG A 30 -6.60 -10.34 -1.35
C ARG A 30 -6.01 -9.00 -1.76
N HIS A 31 -6.72 -7.93 -1.45
CA HIS A 31 -6.29 -6.57 -1.79
C HIS A 31 -5.81 -5.82 -0.56
N PRO A 32 -4.96 -4.82 -0.75
CA PRO A 32 -4.39 -4.07 0.37
C PRO A 32 -5.43 -3.34 1.24
N LYS A 33 -5.07 -3.16 2.50
CA LYS A 33 -5.80 -2.34 3.46
C LYS A 33 -4.93 -1.16 3.82
N ILE A 34 -5.40 0.04 3.52
CA ILE A 34 -4.66 1.27 3.74
C ILE A 34 -5.26 1.97 4.95
N GLN A 35 -4.49 2.07 6.00
CA GLN A 35 -4.94 2.67 7.25
C GLN A 35 -4.98 4.20 7.14
N GLU A 36 -5.50 4.83 8.19
CA GLU A 36 -5.70 6.26 8.26
C GLU A 36 -4.39 7.04 8.08
N GLY A 37 -4.46 8.14 7.32
CA GLY A 37 -3.35 9.08 7.20
C GLY A 37 -2.15 8.62 6.37
N VAL A 38 -2.26 7.51 5.67
CA VAL A 38 -1.18 6.99 4.82
C VAL A 38 -1.01 7.86 3.57
N SER A 39 0.23 8.05 3.14
CA SER A 39 0.54 8.70 1.87
C SER A 39 1.25 7.71 0.95
N ILE A 40 0.69 7.53 -0.26
CA ILE A 40 1.27 6.64 -1.26
C ILE A 40 1.64 7.47 -2.47
N PHE A 41 2.94 7.63 -2.70
CA PHE A 41 3.43 8.49 -3.77
C PHE A 41 3.35 7.81 -5.13
N ALA A 42 3.56 8.62 -6.17
CA ALA A 42 3.25 8.25 -7.55
C ALA A 42 3.89 6.94 -8.01
N SER A 43 3.16 6.21 -8.82
CA SER A 43 3.62 4.98 -9.50
C SER A 43 4.03 3.84 -8.57
N SER A 44 3.60 3.88 -7.31
CA SER A 44 3.83 2.77 -6.38
C SER A 44 2.84 1.65 -6.64
N THR A 45 3.25 0.44 -6.33
CA THR A 45 2.41 -0.75 -6.46
C THR A 45 2.39 -1.48 -5.14
N ILE A 46 1.19 -1.77 -4.64
CA ILE A 46 1.00 -2.50 -3.40
C ILE A 46 0.17 -3.73 -3.72
N LEU A 47 0.72 -4.90 -3.50
CA LEU A 47 0.09 -6.16 -3.91
C LEU A 47 -0.21 -7.07 -2.74
N GLY A 48 -1.40 -7.67 -2.80
CA GLY A 48 -1.79 -8.73 -1.89
C GLY A 48 -2.52 -8.23 -0.66
N ASN A 49 -2.83 -9.16 0.21
CA ASN A 49 -3.53 -8.85 1.46
C ASN A 49 -2.55 -8.32 2.50
N VAL A 50 -2.08 -7.10 2.25
CA VAL A 50 -1.13 -6.42 3.15
C VAL A 50 -1.82 -5.23 3.79
N THR A 51 -1.35 -4.85 4.97
CA THR A 51 -1.85 -3.69 5.69
C THR A 51 -0.77 -2.63 5.75
N ILE A 52 -1.10 -1.43 5.29
CA ILE A 52 -0.20 -0.29 5.42
C ILE A 52 -0.62 0.47 6.67
N GLY A 53 0.23 0.48 7.65
CA GLY A 53 -0.07 1.04 8.97
C GLY A 53 -0.31 2.55 8.95
N LYS A 54 -0.97 3.05 9.99
CA LYS A 54 -1.38 4.45 10.10
C LYS A 54 -0.20 5.41 9.92
N ASN A 55 -0.45 6.50 9.22
CA ASN A 55 0.49 7.60 9.00
C ASN A 55 1.81 7.18 8.33
N SER A 56 1.81 6.03 7.68
CA SER A 56 3.00 5.56 6.97
C SER A 56 3.11 6.23 5.60
N VAL A 57 4.30 6.17 5.03
CA VAL A 57 4.60 6.74 3.73
C VAL A 57 5.19 5.66 2.82
N VAL A 58 4.62 5.54 1.63
CA VAL A 58 5.17 4.67 0.58
C VAL A 58 5.80 5.58 -0.47
N ALA A 59 7.11 5.52 -0.60
CA ALA A 59 7.84 6.38 -1.53
C ALA A 59 7.51 6.05 -2.98
N ALA A 60 7.67 7.03 -3.86
CA ALA A 60 7.31 6.88 -5.28
C ALA A 60 8.03 5.69 -5.91
N GLY A 61 7.30 4.99 -6.78
CA GLY A 61 7.85 3.86 -7.54
C GLY A 61 8.16 2.62 -6.72
N SER A 62 7.66 2.53 -5.50
CA SER A 62 7.93 1.38 -4.63
C SER A 62 7.02 0.18 -4.94
N LEU A 63 7.51 -1.01 -4.65
CA LEU A 63 6.72 -2.24 -4.76
C LEU A 63 6.59 -2.84 -3.36
N VAL A 64 5.39 -2.75 -2.78
CA VAL A 64 5.12 -3.23 -1.42
C VAL A 64 4.46 -4.60 -1.48
N LEU A 65 5.08 -5.58 -0.86
CA LEU A 65 4.63 -6.97 -0.83
C LEU A 65 4.36 -7.49 0.57
N GLU A 66 4.67 -6.69 1.59
CA GLU A 66 4.52 -7.07 3.00
C GLU A 66 3.87 -5.95 3.79
N ASP A 67 3.38 -6.29 4.97
CA ASP A 67 2.77 -5.29 5.87
C ASP A 67 3.77 -4.20 6.22
N VAL A 68 3.24 -2.99 6.40
CA VAL A 68 4.03 -1.83 6.81
C VAL A 68 3.53 -1.39 8.19
N GLU A 69 4.46 -1.25 9.12
CA GLU A 69 4.13 -0.79 10.48
C GLU A 69 3.62 0.65 10.48
N ASN A 70 2.91 1.02 11.53
CA ASN A 70 2.47 2.40 11.71
C ASN A 70 3.67 3.36 11.72
N ASP A 71 3.47 4.55 11.22
CA ASP A 71 4.46 5.63 11.26
C ASP A 71 5.81 5.27 10.62
N SER A 72 5.76 4.43 9.60
CA SER A 72 6.96 3.97 8.89
C SER A 72 7.03 4.57 7.49
N THR A 73 8.24 4.71 6.98
CA THR A 73 8.46 5.06 5.57
C THR A 73 9.14 3.89 4.89
N VAL A 74 8.58 3.43 3.79
CA VAL A 74 9.15 2.34 3.00
C VAL A 74 9.47 2.81 1.60
N ALA A 75 10.50 2.23 1.01
CA ALA A 75 10.93 2.57 -0.35
C ALA A 75 11.64 1.39 -1.00
N GLY A 76 11.59 1.35 -2.32
CA GLY A 76 12.35 0.41 -3.12
C GLY A 76 11.52 -0.71 -3.74
N ILE A 77 12.21 -1.59 -4.46
CA ILE A 77 11.63 -2.75 -5.14
C ILE A 77 12.46 -3.98 -4.75
N PRO A 78 11.98 -4.83 -3.83
CA PRO A 78 10.79 -4.65 -2.98
C PRO A 78 11.01 -3.57 -1.93
N ALA A 79 9.91 -2.93 -1.53
CA ALA A 79 9.98 -1.84 -0.57
C ALA A 79 10.44 -2.34 0.81
N LYS A 80 11.32 -1.56 1.43
CA LYS A 80 11.83 -1.84 2.76
C LYS A 80 11.73 -0.59 3.62
N LYS A 81 11.59 -0.79 4.92
CA LYS A 81 11.50 0.30 5.87
C LYS A 81 12.80 1.08 5.90
N ILE A 82 12.71 2.39 5.71
CA ILE A 82 13.86 3.30 5.78
C ILE A 82 13.75 4.25 6.96
N LYS A 83 12.56 4.37 7.56
CA LYS A 83 12.33 5.15 8.78
C LYS A 83 11.27 4.51 9.64
#